data_1078fe005107a9a66cfa3ed530283423
#
_entry.id   1078fe005107a9a66cfa3ed530283423
#
_cell.length_a   1.000
_cell.length_b   1.000
_cell.length_c   1.000
_cell.angle_alpha   90.00
_cell.angle_beta   90.00
_cell.angle_gamma   90.00
#
_symmetry.space_group_name_H-M   'P 1'
#
loop_
_entity.id
_entity.type
_entity.pdbx_description
1 polymer ?
#
loop_
_entity_poly.entity_id
_entity_poly.type
_entity_poly.pdbx_seq_one_letter_code
_entity_poly.pdbx_strand_id
1 'polypeptide(L)'
;MKKIILSILVGALLGAGAMWLFSGTNPVPAAAPAAADETPAPGTVHLETDDQEKADIQMAKPTAMVYKPETTGYARVLDPASLIGEMSELDMDKTALDTSSKELARVQTLAASDNASTQALEAADATVKHDQAELSAAQARMMSEWGSVLAGRDDLPQLAHSLLVREAALVRVDVPGGEKLPTAPLTVRVAPAVGDAEPVEVEVLGPAANTDAQAQGSALLCILRQNPPMPGTQLAAWITGPEDGQKGLRLPGDAIVRYDSDTFIYAQTNSEDFERRRVKLGAELRGGDVFIASGEVTEQDQVVVKGAAQLLSEELKAATGGP
;
A
#
# COMPACT_ATOMS: atom_id res chain seq x y z
N MET A 1 -55.00 27.99 11.36
CA MET A 1 -56.27 27.31 11.20
C MET A 1 -56.32 26.15 12.15
N LYS A 2 -56.82 26.45 13.32
CA LYS A 2 -57.09 25.54 14.44
C LYS A 2 -58.50 24.95 14.21
N LYS A 3 -58.74 23.75 14.71
CA LYS A 3 -59.96 22.94 14.75
C LYS A 3 -59.95 21.85 13.69
N ILE A 4 -59.57 20.66 14.09
CA ILE A 4 -60.11 19.30 13.87
C ILE A 4 -59.12 18.31 14.54
N ILE A 5 -59.15 18.28 15.85
CA ILE A 5 -58.64 17.16 16.68
C ILE A 5 -59.49 17.21 17.98
N LEU A 6 -60.67 16.69 17.89
CA LEU A 6 -61.44 16.38 19.13
C LEU A 6 -62.67 15.57 18.72
N SER A 7 -62.57 14.31 18.36
CA SER A 7 -63.72 13.40 18.19
C SER A 7 -63.28 11.94 17.96
N ILE A 8 -62.36 11.38 18.73
CA ILE A 8 -62.16 9.92 18.82
C ILE A 8 -61.63 9.62 20.23
N LEU A 9 -62.48 9.76 21.24
CA LEU A 9 -62.11 9.39 22.60
C LEU A 9 -63.36 9.22 23.48
N VAL A 10 -64.43 8.64 22.92
CA VAL A 10 -65.61 8.18 23.70
C VAL A 10 -66.15 6.94 22.95
N GLY A 11 -65.58 5.76 23.17
CA GLY A 11 -66.13 4.53 22.56
C GLY A 11 -65.45 3.23 23.01
N ALA A 12 -64.82 3.22 24.17
CA ALA A 12 -64.14 2.00 24.65
C ALA A 12 -64.34 1.80 26.20
N LEU A 13 -65.50 1.91 26.67
CA LEU A 13 -65.78 1.70 28.11
C LEU A 13 -67.18 1.16 28.37
N LEU A 14 -67.67 0.16 27.66
CA LEU A 14 -68.82 -0.64 27.97
C LEU A 14 -68.72 -2.00 27.24
N GLY A 15 -67.94 -2.93 27.75
CA GLY A 15 -67.83 -4.26 27.15
C GLY A 15 -67.04 -5.29 27.97
N ALA A 16 -66.77 -5.01 29.23
CA ALA A 16 -66.05 -5.95 30.11
C ALA A 16 -66.81 -6.27 31.36
N GLY A 17 -67.96 -6.96 31.25
CA GLY A 17 -68.76 -7.25 32.45
C GLY A 17 -69.78 -8.35 32.31
N ALA A 18 -69.52 -9.42 31.55
CA ALA A 18 -70.42 -10.57 31.57
C ALA A 18 -69.78 -11.84 30.98
N MET A 19 -68.76 -12.37 31.61
CA MET A 19 -68.30 -13.74 31.28
C MET A 19 -67.46 -14.33 32.43
N TRP A 20 -67.96 -14.24 33.66
CA TRP A 20 -67.26 -14.81 34.82
C TRP A 20 -68.18 -15.69 35.67
N LEU A 21 -68.97 -16.55 35.04
CA LEU A 21 -69.78 -17.57 35.76
C LEU A 21 -70.05 -18.70 34.78
N PHE A 22 -69.19 -19.60 34.64
CA PHE A 22 -69.38 -21.02 34.23
C PHE A 22 -68.12 -21.58 33.64
N SER A 23 -67.27 -22.20 34.46
CA SER A 23 -66.57 -23.44 34.07
C SER A 23 -65.67 -23.88 35.24
N GLY A 24 -66.21 -24.72 36.11
CA GLY A 24 -65.33 -25.61 36.86
C GLY A 24 -64.81 -26.70 35.94
N THR A 25 -63.51 -26.83 35.89
CA THR A 25 -62.88 -28.01 35.29
C THR A 25 -61.60 -28.36 36.04
N ASN A 26 -61.46 -29.64 36.28
CA ASN A 26 -60.38 -30.33 36.97
C ASN A 26 -59.01 -29.99 36.50
N PRO A 27 -57.95 -30.00 37.35
CA PRO A 27 -56.60 -29.84 36.91
C PRO A 27 -56.10 -31.14 36.22
N VAL A 28 -55.84 -31.05 34.93
CA VAL A 28 -55.04 -32.03 34.22
C VAL A 28 -53.54 -31.76 34.58
N PRO A 29 -52.73 -32.78 34.88
CA PRO A 29 -51.34 -32.59 35.17
C PRO A 29 -50.63 -31.99 33.92
N ALA A 30 -49.99 -30.84 34.10
CA ALA A 30 -49.15 -30.24 33.04
C ALA A 30 -48.03 -31.21 32.68
N ALA A 31 -48.07 -31.69 31.46
CA ALA A 31 -46.89 -32.31 30.85
C ALA A 31 -45.76 -31.25 30.81
N ALA A 32 -44.60 -31.64 31.27
CA ALA A 32 -43.40 -30.83 31.14
C ALA A 32 -43.24 -30.35 29.68
N PRO A 33 -42.86 -29.10 29.45
CA PRO A 33 -42.58 -28.66 28.09
C PRO A 33 -41.43 -29.52 27.53
N ALA A 34 -41.73 -30.24 26.47
CA ALA A 34 -40.68 -30.82 25.62
C ALA A 34 -39.74 -29.68 25.21
N ALA A 35 -38.46 -29.89 25.38
CA ALA A 35 -37.47 -29.01 24.87
C ALA A 35 -37.81 -28.76 23.39
N ALA A 36 -38.15 -27.53 23.06
CA ALA A 36 -38.29 -27.13 21.69
C ALA A 36 -36.90 -27.27 21.08
N ASP A 37 -36.76 -28.12 20.07
CA ASP A 37 -35.63 -28.05 19.15
C ASP A 37 -35.70 -26.66 18.55
N GLU A 38 -34.92 -25.72 19.13
CA GLU A 38 -34.71 -24.40 18.57
C GLU A 38 -33.89 -24.61 17.29
N THR A 39 -34.57 -24.55 16.16
CA THR A 39 -33.88 -24.48 14.87
C THR A 39 -32.89 -23.29 14.94
N PRO A 40 -31.59 -23.51 14.82
CA PRO A 40 -30.62 -22.44 14.93
C PRO A 40 -30.97 -21.31 13.97
N ALA A 41 -30.78 -20.06 14.41
CA ALA A 41 -30.94 -18.91 13.53
C ALA A 41 -30.02 -19.04 12.30
N PRO A 42 -30.44 -18.62 11.10
CA PRO A 42 -29.61 -18.68 9.92
C PRO A 42 -28.23 -18.02 10.18
N GLY A 43 -27.15 -18.77 9.97
CA GLY A 43 -25.78 -18.30 10.24
C GLY A 43 -25.23 -18.73 11.61
N THR A 44 -25.98 -19.50 12.40
CA THR A 44 -25.49 -20.08 13.66
C THR A 44 -25.35 -21.59 13.53
N VAL A 45 -24.23 -22.12 14.00
CA VAL A 45 -23.95 -23.58 14.04
C VAL A 45 -23.79 -24.00 15.49
N HIS A 46 -24.56 -25.00 15.89
CA HIS A 46 -24.35 -25.68 17.15
C HIS A 46 -23.51 -26.92 16.92
N LEU A 47 -22.40 -27.05 17.65
CA LEU A 47 -21.49 -28.19 17.55
C LEU A 47 -21.02 -28.59 18.95
N GLU A 48 -21.40 -29.80 19.36
CA GLU A 48 -21.00 -30.35 20.67
C GLU A 48 -19.45 -30.44 20.76
N THR A 49 -18.93 -30.33 22.00
CA THR A 49 -17.47 -30.30 22.24
C THR A 49 -16.73 -31.51 21.65
N ASP A 50 -17.34 -32.71 21.72
CA ASP A 50 -16.76 -33.95 21.15
C ASP A 50 -16.64 -33.88 19.62
N ASP A 51 -17.59 -33.21 18.96
CA ASP A 51 -17.60 -33.05 17.52
C ASP A 51 -16.67 -31.90 17.07
N GLN A 52 -16.47 -30.89 17.92
CA GLN A 52 -15.44 -29.87 17.70
C GLN A 52 -14.02 -30.49 17.68
N GLU A 53 -13.74 -31.43 18.60
CA GLU A 53 -12.46 -32.17 18.62
C GLU A 53 -12.28 -33.03 17.38
N LYS A 54 -13.33 -33.77 16.95
CA LYS A 54 -13.30 -34.58 15.72
C LYS A 54 -13.09 -33.74 14.46
N ALA A 55 -13.68 -32.56 14.41
CA ALA A 55 -13.56 -31.58 13.32
C ALA A 55 -12.25 -30.76 13.38
N ASP A 56 -11.41 -30.99 14.40
CA ASP A 56 -10.14 -30.25 14.64
C ASP A 56 -10.37 -28.71 14.61
N ILE A 57 -11.41 -28.26 15.29
CA ILE A 57 -11.74 -26.84 15.40
C ILE A 57 -10.71 -26.16 16.29
N GLN A 58 -9.98 -25.19 15.73
CA GLN A 58 -9.04 -24.37 16.46
C GLN A 58 -9.44 -22.91 16.40
N MET A 59 -9.29 -22.22 17.50
CA MET A 59 -9.68 -20.82 17.64
C MET A 59 -8.48 -19.96 17.99
N ALA A 60 -8.50 -18.72 17.53
CA ALA A 60 -7.55 -17.70 17.92
C ALA A 60 -8.23 -16.34 18.02
N LYS A 61 -7.63 -15.44 18.79
CA LYS A 61 -8.07 -14.04 18.84
C LYS A 61 -7.46 -13.25 17.70
N PRO A 62 -8.25 -12.39 17.03
CA PRO A 62 -7.73 -11.42 16.08
C PRO A 62 -6.71 -10.50 16.76
N THR A 63 -5.68 -10.13 16.03
CA THR A 63 -4.67 -9.19 16.52
C THR A 63 -4.87 -7.82 15.88
N ALA A 64 -4.98 -6.78 16.72
CA ALA A 64 -5.05 -5.41 16.22
C ALA A 64 -3.80 -5.05 15.40
N MET A 65 -4.02 -4.41 14.27
CA MET A 65 -2.95 -3.88 13.44
C MET A 65 -3.36 -2.60 12.72
N VAL A 66 -2.37 -1.86 12.28
CA VAL A 66 -2.55 -0.74 11.37
C VAL A 66 -1.99 -1.16 10.02
N TYR A 67 -2.86 -1.34 9.05
CA TYR A 67 -2.47 -1.69 7.68
C TYR A 67 -2.21 -0.41 6.88
N LYS A 68 -1.03 -0.31 6.30
CA LYS A 68 -0.67 0.74 5.34
C LYS A 68 -0.70 0.15 3.95
N PRO A 69 -1.55 0.67 3.03
CA PRO A 69 -1.55 0.22 1.65
C PRO A 69 -0.17 0.43 1.03
N GLU A 70 0.35 -0.58 0.37
CA GLU A 70 1.63 -0.53 -0.34
C GLU A 70 1.37 -0.62 -1.84
N THR A 71 1.96 0.30 -2.59
CA THR A 71 2.05 0.17 -4.05
C THR A 71 3.29 -0.64 -4.38
N THR A 72 3.13 -1.70 -5.15
CA THR A 72 4.25 -2.53 -5.60
C THR A 72 4.87 -1.97 -6.87
N GLY A 73 6.18 -2.10 -7.00
CA GLY A 73 6.93 -1.67 -8.17
C GLY A 73 8.10 -2.61 -8.48
N TYR A 74 8.70 -2.37 -9.63
CA TYR A 74 9.94 -3.03 -10.04
C TYR A 74 11.09 -2.04 -9.86
N ALA A 75 12.20 -2.51 -9.33
CA ALA A 75 13.36 -1.66 -9.18
C ALA A 75 14.58 -2.27 -9.86
N ARG A 76 15.46 -1.40 -10.33
CA ARG A 76 16.72 -1.79 -10.97
C ARG A 76 17.84 -0.89 -10.48
N VAL A 77 18.98 -1.50 -10.17
CA VAL A 77 20.21 -0.79 -9.86
C VAL A 77 20.79 -0.25 -11.18
N LEU A 78 20.94 1.07 -11.25
CA LEU A 78 21.49 1.75 -12.42
C LEU A 78 23.02 1.65 -12.46
N ASP A 79 23.59 1.66 -13.67
CA ASP A 79 25.03 1.82 -13.86
C ASP A 79 25.38 3.31 -13.67
N PRO A 80 26.28 3.66 -12.76
CA PRO A 80 26.67 5.05 -12.55
C PRO A 80 27.59 5.61 -13.65
N ALA A 81 28.08 4.78 -14.57
CA ALA A 81 29.06 5.20 -15.58
C ALA A 81 28.55 6.33 -16.48
N SER A 82 27.28 6.29 -16.89
CA SER A 82 26.65 7.34 -17.69
C SER A 82 26.60 8.67 -16.93
N LEU A 83 26.12 8.67 -15.67
CA LEU A 83 26.08 9.86 -14.82
C LEU A 83 27.47 10.49 -14.64
N ILE A 84 28.46 9.65 -14.36
CA ILE A 84 29.86 10.10 -14.16
C ILE A 84 30.46 10.67 -15.45
N GLY A 85 30.12 10.05 -16.58
CA GLY A 85 30.55 10.53 -17.90
C GLY A 85 30.04 11.94 -18.19
N GLU A 86 28.73 12.17 -17.99
CA GLU A 86 28.09 13.48 -18.17
C GLU A 86 28.61 14.54 -17.19
N MET A 87 28.83 14.15 -15.92
CA MET A 87 29.46 15.05 -14.95
C MET A 87 30.87 15.50 -15.39
N SER A 88 31.67 14.56 -15.93
CA SER A 88 33.02 14.87 -16.43
C SER A 88 32.96 15.79 -17.64
N GLU A 89 31.99 15.60 -18.54
CA GLU A 89 31.79 16.49 -19.69
C GLU A 89 31.41 17.90 -19.23
N LEU A 90 30.43 18.02 -18.30
CA LEU A 90 30.08 19.31 -17.73
C LEU A 90 31.24 20.05 -17.09
N ASP A 91 32.14 19.34 -16.41
CA ASP A 91 33.32 19.96 -15.78
C ASP A 91 34.37 20.40 -16.81
N MET A 92 34.55 19.60 -17.86
CA MET A 92 35.41 20.00 -19.01
C MET A 92 34.88 21.24 -19.71
N ASP A 93 33.56 21.30 -19.99
CA ASP A 93 32.95 22.44 -20.69
C ASP A 93 32.98 23.72 -19.84
N LYS A 94 32.75 23.59 -18.52
CA LYS A 94 32.92 24.72 -17.59
C LYS A 94 34.37 25.25 -17.61
N THR A 95 35.33 24.35 -17.62
CA THR A 95 36.76 24.72 -17.65
C THR A 95 37.14 25.37 -18.97
N ALA A 96 36.60 24.85 -20.09
CA ALA A 96 36.80 25.43 -21.41
C ALA A 96 36.25 26.86 -21.49
N LEU A 97 35.00 27.06 -21.05
CA LEU A 97 34.36 28.38 -21.01
C LEU A 97 35.10 29.35 -20.11
N ASP A 98 35.56 28.92 -18.91
CA ASP A 98 36.37 29.78 -18.02
C ASP A 98 37.66 30.23 -18.69
N THR A 99 38.35 29.29 -19.38
CA THR A 99 39.58 29.55 -20.08
C THR A 99 39.40 30.52 -21.27
N SER A 100 38.41 30.26 -22.13
CA SER A 100 38.10 31.14 -23.26
C SER A 100 37.62 32.52 -22.83
N SER A 101 36.85 32.60 -21.74
CA SER A 101 36.40 33.88 -21.17
C SER A 101 37.58 34.74 -20.67
N LYS A 102 38.57 34.11 -19.99
CA LYS A 102 39.80 34.80 -19.55
C LYS A 102 40.64 35.26 -20.76
N GLU A 103 40.72 34.45 -21.80
CA GLU A 103 41.42 34.81 -23.03
C GLU A 103 40.74 35.99 -23.75
N LEU A 104 39.40 35.97 -23.86
CA LEU A 104 38.65 37.08 -24.42
C LEU A 104 38.90 38.38 -23.64
N ALA A 105 38.86 38.33 -22.31
CA ALA A 105 39.15 39.50 -21.47
C ALA A 105 40.58 40.05 -21.68
N ARG A 106 41.58 39.14 -21.86
CA ARG A 106 42.95 39.49 -22.21
C ARG A 106 43.04 40.17 -23.56
N VAL A 107 42.44 39.59 -24.62
CA VAL A 107 42.43 40.14 -25.96
C VAL A 107 41.72 41.49 -26.01
N GLN A 108 40.59 41.66 -25.31
CA GLN A 108 39.89 42.96 -25.17
C GLN A 108 40.79 44.01 -24.59
N THR A 109 41.57 43.73 -23.56
CA THR A 109 42.49 44.65 -22.93
C THR A 109 43.61 45.08 -23.89
N LEU A 110 44.13 44.13 -24.68
CA LEU A 110 45.16 44.41 -25.68
C LEU A 110 44.60 45.23 -26.85
N ALA A 111 43.38 44.91 -27.33
CA ALA A 111 42.72 45.69 -28.37
C ALA A 111 42.45 47.12 -27.98
N ALA A 112 42.06 47.37 -26.72
CA ALA A 112 41.87 48.71 -26.18
C ALA A 112 43.17 49.55 -26.16
N SER A 113 44.32 48.89 -26.25
CA SER A 113 45.67 49.52 -26.33
C SER A 113 46.26 49.46 -27.72
N ASP A 114 45.46 49.18 -28.76
CA ASP A 114 45.91 48.98 -30.19
C ASP A 114 46.94 47.84 -30.35
N ASN A 115 47.02 46.89 -29.42
CA ASN A 115 47.98 45.77 -29.45
C ASN A 115 47.34 44.43 -29.85
N ALA A 116 46.06 44.42 -30.26
CA ALA A 116 45.41 43.24 -30.84
C ALA A 116 44.60 43.64 -32.07
N SER A 117 44.47 42.72 -33.05
CA SER A 117 43.68 42.95 -34.26
C SER A 117 42.19 42.70 -33.98
N THR A 118 41.31 43.34 -34.77
CA THR A 118 39.85 43.08 -34.74
C THR A 118 39.57 41.59 -35.00
N GLN A 119 40.32 40.97 -35.90
CA GLN A 119 40.17 39.53 -36.18
C GLN A 119 40.48 38.66 -34.96
N ALA A 120 41.52 39.03 -34.17
CA ALA A 120 41.83 38.30 -32.92
C ALA A 120 40.74 38.43 -31.90
N LEU A 121 40.10 39.62 -31.77
CA LEU A 121 39.00 39.86 -30.88
C LEU A 121 37.74 39.06 -31.30
N GLU A 122 37.42 39.09 -32.60
CA GLU A 122 36.29 38.31 -33.14
C GLU A 122 36.48 36.81 -32.95
N ALA A 123 37.71 36.32 -33.16
CA ALA A 123 38.04 34.90 -32.93
C ALA A 123 37.87 34.48 -31.45
N ALA A 124 38.36 35.31 -30.52
CA ALA A 124 38.20 35.03 -29.10
C ALA A 124 36.73 35.09 -28.65
N ASP A 125 35.93 36.02 -29.17
CA ASP A 125 34.48 36.11 -28.90
C ASP A 125 33.74 34.88 -29.48
N ALA A 126 34.10 34.44 -30.68
CA ALA A 126 33.52 33.24 -31.28
C ALA A 126 33.81 31.98 -30.46
N THR A 127 35.04 31.85 -29.90
CA THR A 127 35.40 30.72 -29.02
C THR A 127 34.57 30.70 -27.75
N VAL A 128 34.40 31.83 -27.08
CA VAL A 128 33.55 31.92 -25.88
C VAL A 128 32.11 31.51 -26.19
N LYS A 129 31.54 31.99 -27.31
CA LYS A 129 30.18 31.61 -27.73
C LYS A 129 30.07 30.14 -28.05
N HIS A 130 31.07 29.53 -28.63
CA HIS A 130 31.14 28.10 -28.88
C HIS A 130 31.13 27.32 -27.56
N ASP A 131 32.04 27.62 -26.64
CA ASP A 131 32.18 26.93 -25.36
C ASP A 131 30.91 27.12 -24.46
N GLN A 132 30.29 28.29 -24.55
CA GLN A 132 29.01 28.53 -23.88
C GLN A 132 27.89 27.66 -24.43
N ALA A 133 27.88 27.45 -25.76
CA ALA A 133 26.86 26.57 -26.39
C ALA A 133 27.10 25.10 -26.01
N GLU A 134 28.37 24.64 -25.99
CA GLU A 134 28.72 23.28 -25.53
C GLU A 134 28.29 23.05 -24.08
N LEU A 135 28.63 23.94 -23.15
CA LEU A 135 28.21 23.86 -21.74
C LEU A 135 26.69 23.82 -21.63
N SER A 136 25.99 24.66 -22.39
CA SER A 136 24.52 24.70 -22.38
C SER A 136 23.92 23.39 -22.88
N ALA A 137 24.51 22.78 -23.90
CA ALA A 137 24.11 21.50 -24.45
C ALA A 137 24.35 20.35 -23.45
N ALA A 138 25.48 20.33 -22.76
CA ALA A 138 25.79 19.34 -21.73
C ALA A 138 24.85 19.46 -20.53
N GLN A 139 24.53 20.70 -20.09
CA GLN A 139 23.55 20.93 -19.05
C GLN A 139 22.13 20.43 -19.42
N ALA A 140 21.71 20.66 -20.68
CA ALA A 140 20.43 20.21 -21.18
C ALA A 140 20.36 18.68 -21.24
N ARG A 141 21.46 17.98 -21.64
CA ARG A 141 21.52 16.51 -21.62
C ARG A 141 21.39 15.99 -20.19
N MET A 142 22.19 16.49 -19.27
CA MET A 142 22.14 16.11 -17.86
C MET A 142 20.75 16.29 -17.26
N MET A 143 20.07 17.41 -17.57
CA MET A 143 18.71 17.68 -17.12
C MET A 143 17.69 16.72 -17.76
N SER A 144 17.84 16.41 -19.05
CA SER A 144 16.94 15.51 -19.78
C SER A 144 17.06 14.06 -19.33
N GLU A 145 18.28 13.59 -19.03
CA GLU A 145 18.52 12.19 -18.66
C GLU A 145 18.25 11.93 -17.17
N TRP A 146 18.73 12.82 -16.31
CA TRP A 146 18.69 12.62 -14.86
C TRP A 146 17.68 13.48 -14.12
N GLY A 147 17.16 14.52 -14.78
CA GLY A 147 16.19 15.45 -14.18
C GLY A 147 16.80 16.40 -13.15
N SER A 148 15.99 17.34 -12.69
CA SER A 148 16.38 18.31 -11.66
C SER A 148 16.78 17.67 -10.33
N VAL A 149 16.33 16.47 -10.09
CA VAL A 149 16.56 15.69 -8.87
C VAL A 149 18.04 15.36 -8.67
N LEU A 150 18.77 15.07 -9.77
CA LEU A 150 20.22 14.83 -9.74
C LEU A 150 21.00 16.02 -10.27
N ALA A 151 20.60 16.61 -11.40
CA ALA A 151 21.32 17.71 -12.03
C ALA A 151 21.42 18.97 -11.15
N GLY A 152 20.49 19.18 -10.23
CA GLY A 152 20.46 20.31 -9.29
C GLY A 152 21.10 20.06 -7.92
N ARG A 153 21.76 18.93 -7.69
CA ARG A 153 22.36 18.59 -6.40
C ARG A 153 23.74 19.22 -6.23
N ASP A 154 23.93 19.90 -5.11
CA ASP A 154 25.25 20.46 -4.75
C ASP A 154 26.25 19.37 -4.32
N ASP A 155 25.74 18.23 -3.77
CA ASP A 155 26.53 17.10 -3.31
C ASP A 155 26.72 16.01 -4.40
N LEU A 156 26.39 16.30 -5.66
CA LEU A 156 26.48 15.36 -6.76
C LEU A 156 27.88 14.74 -6.93
N PRO A 157 28.99 15.48 -6.78
CA PRO A 157 30.34 14.89 -6.85
C PRO A 157 30.60 13.86 -5.75
N GLN A 158 30.14 14.11 -4.52
CA GLN A 158 30.26 13.18 -3.40
C GLN A 158 29.40 11.95 -3.62
N LEU A 159 28.16 12.13 -4.12
CA LEU A 159 27.30 11.01 -4.51
C LEU A 159 27.96 10.16 -5.59
N ALA A 160 28.47 10.77 -6.68
CA ALA A 160 29.15 10.06 -7.76
C ALA A 160 30.34 9.25 -7.23
N HIS A 161 31.12 9.81 -6.31
CA HIS A 161 32.21 9.09 -5.66
C HIS A 161 31.70 7.87 -4.89
N SER A 162 30.64 8.02 -4.06
CA SER A 162 30.09 6.90 -3.30
C SER A 162 29.49 5.79 -4.19
N LEU A 163 28.96 6.15 -5.36
CA LEU A 163 28.51 5.19 -6.37
C LEU A 163 29.69 4.41 -6.98
N LEU A 164 30.81 5.12 -7.28
CA LEU A 164 32.03 4.50 -7.84
C LEU A 164 32.65 3.50 -6.87
N VAL A 165 32.81 3.87 -5.60
CA VAL A 165 33.41 3.00 -4.58
C VAL A 165 32.43 1.99 -4.01
N ARG A 166 31.18 1.99 -4.49
CA ARG A 166 30.11 1.07 -4.09
C ARG A 166 29.71 1.17 -2.62
N GLU A 167 29.78 2.36 -2.07
CA GLU A 167 29.16 2.71 -0.77
C GLU A 167 27.69 3.01 -0.92
N ALA A 168 27.24 3.32 -2.14
CA ALA A 168 25.85 3.53 -2.50
C ALA A 168 25.53 2.91 -3.86
N ALA A 169 24.26 2.67 -4.13
CA ALA A 169 23.75 2.34 -5.46
C ALA A 169 22.60 3.27 -5.83
N LEU A 170 22.58 3.73 -7.06
CA LEU A 170 21.45 4.46 -7.62
C LEU A 170 20.41 3.45 -8.09
N VAL A 171 19.20 3.58 -7.60
CA VAL A 171 18.10 2.65 -7.87
C VAL A 171 16.97 3.40 -8.55
N ARG A 172 16.55 2.91 -9.69
CA ARG A 172 15.32 3.35 -10.36
C ARG A 172 14.20 2.42 -9.95
N VAL A 173 13.08 2.98 -9.51
CA VAL A 173 11.87 2.26 -9.12
C VAL A 173 10.76 2.64 -10.08
N ASP A 174 10.31 1.69 -10.89
CA ASP A 174 9.22 1.86 -11.86
C ASP A 174 7.93 1.26 -11.28
N VAL A 175 6.86 2.05 -11.28
CA VAL A 175 5.52 1.65 -10.86
C VAL A 175 4.70 1.36 -12.11
N PRO A 176 4.06 0.17 -12.22
CA PRO A 176 3.27 -0.19 -13.39
C PRO A 176 2.16 0.80 -13.69
N GLY A 177 1.82 0.96 -14.97
CA GLY A 177 0.72 1.81 -15.41
C GLY A 177 -0.61 1.35 -14.80
N GLY A 178 -1.39 2.32 -14.29
CA GLY A 178 -2.66 2.04 -13.58
C GLY A 178 -2.56 2.06 -12.06
N GLU A 179 -1.38 1.82 -11.49
CA GLU A 179 -1.12 2.00 -10.07
C GLU A 179 -0.92 3.49 -9.76
N LYS A 180 -1.51 3.93 -8.64
CA LYS A 180 -1.33 5.31 -8.18
C LYS A 180 -0.18 5.35 -7.17
N LEU A 181 0.78 6.24 -7.43
CA LEU A 181 1.74 6.59 -6.39
C LEU A 181 1.02 7.26 -5.22
N PRO A 182 1.33 6.87 -3.98
CA PRO A 182 0.85 7.57 -2.80
C PRO A 182 1.30 9.04 -2.82
N THR A 183 0.63 9.88 -2.02
CA THR A 183 1.05 11.27 -1.85
C THR A 183 2.39 11.35 -1.13
N ALA A 184 3.26 12.30 -1.50
CA ALA A 184 4.52 12.53 -0.79
C ALA A 184 4.28 13.03 0.66
N PRO A 185 5.17 12.75 1.62
CA PRO A 185 6.45 12.06 1.47
C PRO A 185 6.30 10.54 1.28
N LEU A 186 7.16 9.96 0.45
CA LEU A 186 7.15 8.53 0.15
C LEU A 186 8.22 7.81 0.96
N THR A 187 7.87 6.64 1.49
CA THR A 187 8.83 5.65 1.98
C THR A 187 8.90 4.51 0.96
N VAL A 188 10.10 4.21 0.50
CA VAL A 188 10.35 3.14 -0.47
C VAL A 188 11.26 2.10 0.17
N ARG A 189 10.85 0.83 0.06
CA ARG A 189 11.65 -0.32 0.49
C ARG A 189 11.93 -1.22 -0.71
N VAL A 190 13.12 -1.78 -0.78
CA VAL A 190 13.52 -2.69 -1.85
C VAL A 190 14.12 -3.97 -1.30
N ALA A 191 13.92 -5.07 -2.01
CA ALA A 191 14.59 -6.34 -1.76
C ALA A 191 14.94 -7.03 -3.07
N PRO A 192 15.87 -7.99 -3.12
CA PRO A 192 16.08 -8.82 -4.29
C PRO A 192 14.75 -9.40 -4.81
N ALA A 193 14.57 -9.41 -6.12
CA ALA A 193 13.34 -9.93 -6.74
C ALA A 193 13.14 -11.43 -6.50
N VAL A 194 14.20 -12.14 -6.12
CA VAL A 194 14.19 -13.58 -5.83
C VAL A 194 14.84 -13.81 -4.46
N GLY A 195 14.19 -14.62 -3.63
CA GLY A 195 14.62 -14.96 -2.28
C GLY A 195 13.79 -14.28 -1.18
N ASP A 196 14.08 -14.63 0.07
CA ASP A 196 13.33 -14.19 1.25
C ASP A 196 14.05 -13.07 2.03
N ALA A 197 14.89 -12.28 1.36
CA ALA A 197 15.60 -11.18 2.00
C ALA A 197 14.62 -10.10 2.48
N GLU A 198 14.84 -9.61 3.69
CA GLU A 198 14.03 -8.52 4.23
C GLU A 198 14.21 -7.23 3.41
N PRO A 199 13.10 -6.52 3.10
CA PRO A 199 13.18 -5.25 2.38
C PRO A 199 13.93 -4.19 3.18
N VAL A 200 14.83 -3.50 2.49
CA VAL A 200 15.64 -2.40 3.03
C VAL A 200 15.05 -1.08 2.57
N GLU A 201 14.95 -0.11 3.47
CA GLU A 201 14.52 1.26 3.14
C GLU A 201 15.59 1.98 2.33
N VAL A 202 15.14 2.74 1.32
CA VAL A 202 16.00 3.54 0.45
C VAL A 202 15.66 5.02 0.53
N GLU A 203 16.65 5.87 0.36
CA GLU A 203 16.47 7.33 0.28
C GLU A 203 15.79 7.69 -1.04
N VAL A 204 14.60 8.28 -1.00
CA VAL A 204 13.89 8.75 -2.19
C VAL A 204 14.42 10.11 -2.60
N LEU A 205 15.00 10.22 -3.79
CA LEU A 205 15.46 11.49 -4.35
C LEU A 205 14.30 12.28 -4.96
N GLY A 206 13.43 11.59 -5.70
CA GLY A 206 12.27 12.18 -6.35
C GLY A 206 11.89 11.44 -7.65
N PRO A 207 11.06 12.06 -8.50
CA PRO A 207 10.66 11.46 -9.76
C PRO A 207 11.83 11.33 -10.73
N ALA A 208 11.89 10.23 -11.47
CA ALA A 208 12.83 10.07 -12.59
C ALA A 208 12.45 11.00 -13.76
N ALA A 209 13.44 11.45 -14.51
CA ALA A 209 13.24 12.37 -15.65
C ALA A 209 12.44 11.74 -16.79
N ASN A 210 12.54 10.43 -16.95
CA ASN A 210 11.90 9.69 -18.03
C ASN A 210 11.14 8.48 -17.50
N THR A 211 10.20 7.99 -18.29
CA THR A 211 9.42 6.77 -18.01
C THR A 211 9.98 5.63 -18.83
N ASP A 212 10.09 4.44 -18.24
CA ASP A 212 10.41 3.25 -19.01
C ASP A 212 9.25 2.91 -19.95
N ALA A 213 9.53 2.69 -21.22
CA ALA A 213 8.50 2.40 -22.22
C ALA A 213 7.72 1.10 -21.96
N GLN A 214 8.29 0.18 -21.19
CA GLN A 214 7.65 -1.08 -20.82
C GLN A 214 6.80 -0.94 -19.56
N ALA A 215 7.22 -0.12 -18.59
CA ALA A 215 6.49 0.09 -17.35
C ALA A 215 5.24 0.97 -17.54
N GLN A 216 5.25 1.92 -18.49
CA GLN A 216 4.17 2.86 -18.80
C GLN A 216 3.56 3.57 -17.57
N GLY A 217 4.33 3.72 -16.53
CA GLY A 217 3.90 4.26 -15.24
C GLY A 217 4.80 5.37 -14.73
N SER A 218 4.71 5.66 -13.46
CA SER A 218 5.59 6.61 -12.78
C SER A 218 6.90 5.96 -12.38
N ALA A 219 7.99 6.74 -12.36
CA ALA A 219 9.29 6.25 -11.93
C ALA A 219 9.90 7.17 -10.86
N LEU A 220 10.59 6.57 -9.90
CA LEU A 220 11.33 7.26 -8.84
C LEU A 220 12.82 6.94 -8.93
N LEU A 221 13.65 7.91 -8.58
CA LEU A 221 15.07 7.71 -8.32
C LEU A 221 15.29 7.63 -6.81
N CYS A 222 16.07 6.63 -6.39
CA CYS A 222 16.37 6.35 -4.99
C CYS A 222 17.87 6.04 -4.83
N ILE A 223 18.37 6.19 -3.60
CA ILE A 223 19.73 5.78 -3.21
C ILE A 223 19.64 4.65 -2.20
N LEU A 224 20.30 3.54 -2.49
CA LEU A 224 20.49 2.41 -1.58
C LEU A 224 21.91 2.43 -1.02
N ARG A 225 22.05 2.61 0.31
CA ARG A 225 23.35 2.68 0.99
C ARG A 225 23.72 1.40 1.76
N GLN A 226 22.72 0.56 2.06
CA GLN A 226 22.95 -0.69 2.80
C GLN A 226 23.21 -1.83 1.83
N ASN A 227 24.40 -2.43 1.87
CA ASN A 227 24.78 -3.56 1.01
C ASN A 227 24.40 -3.34 -0.47
N PRO A 228 24.93 -2.28 -1.12
CA PRO A 228 24.49 -1.90 -2.46
C PRO A 228 24.77 -3.04 -3.46
N PRO A 229 23.72 -3.54 -4.16
CA PRO A 229 23.89 -4.59 -5.15
C PRO A 229 24.65 -4.10 -6.38
N MET A 230 25.06 -5.05 -7.23
CA MET A 230 25.74 -4.72 -8.49
C MET A 230 24.79 -3.98 -9.44
N PRO A 231 25.33 -3.07 -10.29
CA PRO A 231 24.56 -2.48 -11.39
C PRO A 231 23.87 -3.55 -12.23
N GLY A 232 22.63 -3.28 -12.66
CA GLY A 232 21.80 -4.22 -13.41
C GLY A 232 20.98 -5.18 -12.55
N THR A 233 21.21 -5.25 -11.22
CA THR A 233 20.43 -6.12 -10.34
C THR A 233 18.97 -5.68 -10.33
N GLN A 234 18.05 -6.66 -10.48
CA GLN A 234 16.61 -6.46 -10.38
C GLN A 234 16.16 -6.63 -8.93
N LEU A 235 15.30 -5.72 -8.49
CA LEU A 235 14.75 -5.68 -7.14
C LEU A 235 13.23 -5.56 -7.23
N ALA A 236 12.54 -6.05 -6.21
CA ALA A 236 11.15 -5.70 -5.94
C ALA A 236 11.11 -4.43 -5.09
N ALA A 237 10.10 -3.60 -5.27
CA ALA A 237 9.92 -2.37 -4.51
C ALA A 237 8.52 -2.29 -3.90
N TRP A 238 8.43 -1.70 -2.71
CA TRP A 238 7.18 -1.39 -2.00
C TRP A 238 7.21 0.07 -1.60
N ILE A 239 6.17 0.78 -1.99
CA ILE A 239 6.06 2.23 -1.84
C ILE A 239 4.87 2.51 -0.94
N THR A 240 5.11 3.25 0.14
CA THR A 240 4.07 3.71 1.07
C THR A 240 4.07 5.23 1.15
N GLY A 241 2.89 5.80 1.31
CA GLY A 241 2.71 7.24 1.55
C GLY A 241 2.60 7.57 3.04
N PRO A 242 2.41 8.86 3.37
CA PRO A 242 2.25 9.34 4.73
C PRO A 242 0.87 9.03 5.34
N GLU A 243 -0.02 8.41 4.57
CA GLU A 243 -1.39 8.15 5.03
C GLU A 243 -1.37 7.37 6.34
N ASP A 244 -2.22 7.82 7.27
CA ASP A 244 -2.52 7.06 8.46
C ASP A 244 -3.07 5.72 8.03
N GLY A 245 -2.41 4.64 8.45
CA GLY A 245 -2.84 3.32 8.06
C GLY A 245 -4.26 3.02 8.54
N GLN A 246 -4.94 2.13 7.84
CA GLN A 246 -6.27 1.65 8.23
C GLN A 246 -6.15 0.78 9.48
N LYS A 247 -6.87 1.15 10.54
CA LYS A 247 -6.98 0.31 11.73
C LYS A 247 -7.87 -0.87 11.42
N GLY A 248 -7.44 -2.05 11.84
CA GLY A 248 -8.19 -3.27 11.64
C GLY A 248 -7.54 -4.44 12.38
N LEU A 249 -7.85 -5.64 11.95
CA LEU A 249 -7.47 -6.88 12.60
C LEU A 249 -6.72 -7.77 11.62
N ARG A 250 -5.74 -8.48 12.13
CA ARG A 250 -5.01 -9.52 11.44
C ARG A 250 -5.56 -10.88 11.88
N LEU A 251 -5.82 -11.74 10.90
CA LEU A 251 -6.27 -13.12 11.07
C LEU A 251 -5.47 -14.04 10.14
N PRO A 252 -5.26 -15.31 10.52
CA PRO A 252 -4.82 -16.34 9.59
C PRO A 252 -5.78 -16.47 8.41
N GLY A 253 -5.26 -16.66 7.19
CA GLY A 253 -6.08 -16.81 6.00
C GLY A 253 -7.03 -18.00 6.05
N ASP A 254 -6.66 -19.07 6.77
CA ASP A 254 -7.48 -20.26 6.99
C ASP A 254 -8.77 -19.99 7.80
N ALA A 255 -8.85 -18.85 8.51
CA ALA A 255 -10.08 -18.41 9.16
C ALA A 255 -11.16 -17.93 8.19
N ILE A 256 -10.77 -17.64 6.95
CA ILE A 256 -11.62 -17.03 5.95
C ILE A 256 -12.40 -18.10 5.17
N VAL A 257 -13.71 -18.00 5.22
CA VAL A 257 -14.63 -18.85 4.45
C VAL A 257 -15.31 -18.02 3.36
N ARG A 258 -15.29 -18.52 2.14
CA ARG A 258 -15.98 -17.88 1.00
C ARG A 258 -17.22 -18.68 0.65
N TYR A 259 -18.35 -18.03 0.64
CA TYR A 259 -19.63 -18.63 0.30
C TYR A 259 -20.55 -17.61 -0.38
N ASP A 260 -21.21 -17.99 -1.44
CA ASP A 260 -22.17 -17.19 -2.23
C ASP A 260 -21.62 -15.77 -2.56
N SER A 261 -20.37 -15.72 -3.07
CA SER A 261 -19.65 -14.49 -3.44
C SER A 261 -19.29 -13.55 -2.27
N ASP A 262 -19.58 -13.92 -1.05
CA ASP A 262 -19.25 -13.18 0.16
C ASP A 262 -18.14 -13.89 0.95
N THR A 263 -17.56 -13.13 1.87
CA THR A 263 -16.48 -13.59 2.73
C THR A 263 -16.93 -13.52 4.19
N PHE A 264 -16.69 -14.61 4.90
CA PHE A 264 -17.16 -14.81 6.27
C PHE A 264 -16.04 -15.35 7.15
N ILE A 265 -16.24 -15.20 8.45
CA ILE A 265 -15.55 -15.94 9.52
C ILE A 265 -16.61 -16.57 10.42
N TYR A 266 -16.19 -17.55 11.22
CA TYR A 266 -16.99 -18.05 12.34
C TYR A 266 -16.41 -17.54 13.65
N ALA A 267 -17.24 -16.87 14.45
CA ALA A 267 -16.92 -16.43 15.80
C ALA A 267 -17.67 -17.27 16.81
N GLN A 268 -16.98 -17.75 17.84
CA GLN A 268 -17.61 -18.48 18.93
C GLN A 268 -18.42 -17.51 19.80
N THR A 269 -19.69 -17.82 20.05
CA THR A 269 -20.58 -17.04 20.91
C THR A 269 -20.69 -17.67 22.30
N ASN A 270 -20.68 -19.00 22.39
CA ASN A 270 -20.55 -19.76 23.63
C ASN A 270 -19.75 -21.06 23.37
N SER A 271 -19.67 -21.98 24.33
CA SER A 271 -18.85 -23.20 24.23
C SER A 271 -19.16 -24.10 23.03
N GLU A 272 -20.40 -24.06 22.52
CA GLU A 272 -20.91 -24.98 21.49
C GLU A 272 -21.55 -24.27 20.29
N ASP A 273 -21.69 -22.93 20.35
CA ASP A 273 -22.32 -22.15 19.28
C ASP A 273 -21.33 -21.25 18.57
N PHE A 274 -21.39 -21.29 17.26
CA PHE A 274 -20.58 -20.50 16.35
C PHE A 274 -21.47 -19.66 15.44
N GLU A 275 -21.19 -18.37 15.35
CA GLU A 275 -21.91 -17.43 14.51
C GLU A 275 -21.08 -17.06 13.28
N ARG A 276 -21.69 -17.19 12.10
CA ARG A 276 -21.08 -16.76 10.84
C ARG A 276 -21.23 -15.26 10.69
N ARG A 277 -20.11 -14.54 10.67
CA ARG A 277 -20.06 -13.09 10.49
C ARG A 277 -19.45 -12.72 9.15
N ARG A 278 -20.10 -11.82 8.45
CA ARG A 278 -19.59 -11.29 7.17
C ARG A 278 -18.44 -10.35 7.44
N VAL A 279 -17.34 -10.49 6.67
CA VAL A 279 -16.18 -9.62 6.78
C VAL A 279 -15.78 -9.07 5.44
N LYS A 280 -15.22 -7.85 5.42
CA LYS A 280 -14.59 -7.28 4.24
C LYS A 280 -13.10 -7.51 4.33
N LEU A 281 -12.57 -8.27 3.38
CA LEU A 281 -11.12 -8.40 3.23
C LEU A 281 -10.55 -7.07 2.76
N GLY A 282 -9.54 -6.57 3.48
CA GLY A 282 -8.81 -5.37 3.11
C GLY A 282 -7.58 -5.70 2.26
N ALA A 283 -6.76 -6.64 2.70
CA ALA A 283 -5.56 -7.05 1.99
C ALA A 283 -5.09 -8.45 2.45
N GLU A 284 -4.38 -9.13 1.57
CA GLU A 284 -3.59 -10.31 1.93
C GLU A 284 -2.23 -9.85 2.45
N LEU A 285 -1.82 -10.43 3.57
CA LEU A 285 -0.56 -10.11 4.25
C LEU A 285 0.49 -11.18 3.92
N ARG A 286 1.76 -10.84 4.13
CA ARG A 286 2.84 -11.82 4.01
C ARG A 286 2.64 -12.95 5.04
N GLY A 287 2.92 -14.19 4.63
CA GLY A 287 2.75 -15.36 5.49
C GLY A 287 1.36 -15.99 5.45
N GLY A 288 0.47 -15.53 4.55
CA GLY A 288 -0.86 -16.10 4.37
C GLY A 288 -1.93 -15.55 5.31
N ASP A 289 -1.59 -14.57 6.14
CA ASP A 289 -2.57 -13.87 6.95
C ASP A 289 -3.37 -12.85 6.13
N VAL A 290 -4.48 -12.38 6.68
CA VAL A 290 -5.35 -11.39 6.06
C VAL A 290 -5.58 -10.21 6.99
N PHE A 291 -5.69 -9.02 6.39
CA PHE A 291 -6.18 -7.82 7.05
C PHE A 291 -7.69 -7.70 6.82
N ILE A 292 -8.44 -7.48 7.90
CA ILE A 292 -9.85 -7.11 7.85
C ILE A 292 -10.03 -5.73 8.49
N ALA A 293 -10.82 -4.87 7.85
CA ALA A 293 -11.16 -3.58 8.44
C ALA A 293 -11.98 -3.79 9.72
N SER A 294 -11.81 -2.91 10.70
CA SER A 294 -12.62 -2.93 11.92
C SER A 294 -14.11 -2.85 11.60
N GLY A 295 -14.91 -3.70 12.21
CA GLY A 295 -16.33 -3.80 11.92
C GLY A 295 -17.03 -4.75 12.89
N GLU A 296 -17.63 -5.81 12.39
CA GLU A 296 -18.40 -6.79 13.18
C GLU A 296 -17.53 -7.76 14.00
N VAL A 297 -16.19 -7.69 13.84
CA VAL A 297 -15.21 -8.51 14.55
C VAL A 297 -14.33 -7.62 15.42
N THR A 298 -14.04 -8.09 16.63
CA THR A 298 -13.23 -7.39 17.63
C THR A 298 -12.04 -8.24 18.08
N GLU A 299 -11.07 -7.63 18.77
CA GLU A 299 -9.92 -8.34 19.37
C GLU A 299 -10.33 -9.33 20.49
N GLN A 300 -11.56 -9.24 20.99
CA GLN A 300 -12.04 -10.09 22.07
C GLN A 300 -12.71 -11.37 21.55
N ASP A 301 -13.11 -11.38 20.27
CA ASP A 301 -13.79 -12.51 19.67
C ASP A 301 -12.84 -13.72 19.58
N GLN A 302 -13.39 -14.91 19.79
CA GLN A 302 -12.73 -16.18 19.49
C GLN A 302 -13.11 -16.58 18.06
N VAL A 303 -12.19 -16.47 17.14
CA VAL A 303 -12.42 -16.76 15.72
C VAL A 303 -11.87 -18.15 15.39
N VAL A 304 -12.64 -18.93 14.66
CA VAL A 304 -12.21 -20.24 14.17
C VAL A 304 -11.16 -20.06 13.09
N VAL A 305 -9.94 -20.52 13.36
CA VAL A 305 -8.79 -20.42 12.45
C VAL A 305 -8.45 -21.75 11.77
N LYS A 306 -9.08 -22.83 12.21
CA LYS A 306 -9.00 -24.14 11.56
C LYS A 306 -10.34 -24.84 11.69
N GLY A 307 -10.79 -25.53 10.64
CA GLY A 307 -12.09 -26.22 10.63
C GLY A 307 -13.28 -25.32 10.23
N ALA A 308 -13.07 -24.06 9.86
CA ALA A 308 -14.13 -23.13 9.46
C ALA A 308 -14.97 -23.63 8.27
N ALA A 309 -14.37 -24.32 7.31
CA ALA A 309 -15.07 -24.95 6.19
C ALA A 309 -15.99 -26.11 6.63
N GLN A 310 -15.64 -26.82 7.71
CA GLN A 310 -16.47 -27.85 8.31
C GLN A 310 -17.74 -27.25 8.91
N LEU A 311 -17.60 -26.15 9.66
CA LEU A 311 -18.75 -25.42 10.21
C LEU A 311 -19.71 -24.97 9.11
N LEU A 312 -19.20 -24.47 7.98
CA LEU A 312 -20.03 -24.13 6.82
C LEU A 312 -20.80 -25.35 6.30
N SER A 313 -20.14 -26.51 6.24
CA SER A 313 -20.80 -27.75 5.78
C SER A 313 -21.92 -28.17 6.74
N GLU A 314 -21.74 -28.09 8.04
CA GLU A 314 -22.76 -28.39 9.04
C GLU A 314 -23.92 -27.39 8.99
N GLU A 315 -23.61 -26.08 8.84
CA GLU A 315 -24.64 -25.05 8.64
C GLU A 315 -25.53 -25.33 7.44
N LEU A 316 -24.91 -25.67 6.30
CA LEU A 316 -25.64 -25.94 5.05
C LEU A 316 -26.48 -27.23 5.14
N LYS A 317 -26.00 -28.25 5.84
CA LYS A 317 -26.80 -29.46 6.12
C LYS A 317 -28.03 -29.14 6.96
N ALA A 318 -27.84 -28.38 8.06
CA ALA A 318 -28.96 -27.96 8.92
C ALA A 318 -29.98 -27.12 8.15
N ALA A 319 -29.52 -26.22 7.25
CA ALA A 319 -30.39 -25.39 6.43
C ALA A 319 -31.18 -26.16 5.36
N THR A 320 -30.65 -27.29 4.88
CA THR A 320 -31.29 -28.12 3.84
C THR A 320 -32.17 -29.22 4.40
N GLY A 321 -32.27 -29.34 5.72
CA GLY A 321 -33.14 -30.36 6.38
C GLY A 321 -32.69 -31.80 6.12
N GLY A 322 -31.38 -32.02 5.90
CA GLY A 322 -30.79 -33.36 5.75
C GLY A 322 -30.83 -34.13 7.08
N PRO A 323 -31.00 -35.48 7.02
CA PRO A 323 -31.01 -36.35 8.19
C PRO A 323 -29.69 -36.37 8.92
#